data_973720c3af23ac136798958885786249
#
_entry.id   973720c3af23ac136798958885786249
#
_cell.length_a   1.000
_cell.length_b   1.000
_cell.length_c   1.000
_cell.angle_alpha   90.00
_cell.angle_beta   90.00
_cell.angle_gamma   90.00
#
_symmetry.space_group_name_H-M   'P 1'
#
loop_
_entity.id
_entity.type
_entity.pdbx_description
1 polymer ?
#
loop_
_entity_poly.entity_id
_entity_poly.type
_entity_poly.pdbx_seq_one_letter_code
_entity_poly.pdbx_strand_id
1 'polypeptide(L)'
;MDYAASAPMDPRVAARMSKWLRQGPYANPASAHGPGKAAKRLVAKAARQVGALAGLSADEVVFTSGATESIGLAVTGAARYRRSEGRHVITGLSEHPAGLNSCLALKREGFELTCLEPDRRGVISADALRSALRGDTVLVSLMHVNNEIGVVHDIAEFAAICRDHGAWLHVDAAQSAGKLPLDMQALGIDLLSLSAHKIYGPKGVGALCINRRRVPRIEPLLHGGGQQRGLRPGTLPTHQVAGLGLACELAAGAMRAEGARLRGLQDRLWSGLSASRGVLLNGAGAERAPGILSVSVEGVESNSLVNALEGVALSLGSACSRVQDEPSAVLRCIGRSPLLAASTLRFSIGRFTTEAEIDRVCELFAGAVASLRALADEAPAIAPVSGRITVGEGGRRKAGAWVRLEARWEGDAAVETAFRVFGPPILEQAARSGASALKEKGRGLCVADWSRQINRTLNPPPESRSVLLCARDALQGCLQGGDNWVAE
;
A
#
# COMPACT_ATOMS: atom_id res chain seq x y z
N MET A 1 7.11 -9.46 5.63
CA MET A 1 7.54 -8.05 5.80
C MET A 1 6.53 -7.08 5.19
N ASP A 2 5.25 -7.21 5.57
CA ASP A 2 4.17 -6.33 5.06
C ASP A 2 3.32 -5.72 6.18
N TYR A 3 3.97 -5.27 7.25
CA TYR A 3 3.33 -4.68 8.44
C TYR A 3 2.60 -3.37 8.15
N ALA A 4 3.00 -2.62 7.12
CA ALA A 4 2.31 -1.39 6.72
C ALA A 4 0.96 -1.68 6.02
N ALA A 5 0.76 -2.84 5.43
CA ALA A 5 -0.53 -3.29 4.93
C ALA A 5 -1.42 -3.76 6.08
N SER A 6 -0.92 -4.63 6.95
CA SER A 6 -1.63 -5.09 8.17
C SER A 6 -0.63 -5.74 9.13
N ALA A 7 -0.52 -5.24 10.35
CA ALA A 7 0.28 -5.86 11.38
C ALA A 7 -0.41 -7.12 11.94
N PRO A 8 0.34 -8.18 12.29
CA PRO A 8 -0.23 -9.30 13.03
C PRO A 8 -0.73 -8.81 14.40
N MET A 9 -1.81 -9.40 14.89
CA MET A 9 -2.33 -9.02 16.21
C MET A 9 -1.35 -9.41 17.32
N ASP A 10 -1.13 -8.49 18.27
CA ASP A 10 -0.30 -8.79 19.44
C ASP A 10 -0.90 -9.95 20.23
N PRO A 11 -0.12 -10.98 20.60
CA PRO A 11 -0.64 -12.14 21.33
C PRO A 11 -1.37 -11.78 22.63
N ARG A 12 -0.97 -10.71 23.31
CA ARG A 12 -1.64 -10.20 24.52
C ARG A 12 -3.03 -9.62 24.20
N VAL A 13 -3.17 -8.94 23.06
CA VAL A 13 -4.47 -8.44 22.56
C VAL A 13 -5.34 -9.62 22.16
N ALA A 14 -4.81 -10.57 21.38
CA ALA A 14 -5.54 -11.77 20.95
C ALA A 14 -6.05 -12.60 22.13
N ALA A 15 -5.21 -12.89 23.12
CA ALA A 15 -5.58 -13.64 24.32
C ALA A 15 -6.68 -12.92 25.12
N ARG A 16 -6.57 -11.59 25.28
CA ARG A 16 -7.58 -10.81 25.99
C ARG A 16 -8.88 -10.75 25.24
N MET A 17 -8.88 -10.56 23.92
CA MET A 17 -10.08 -10.59 23.09
C MET A 17 -10.76 -11.96 23.12
N SER A 18 -10.00 -13.06 23.05
CA SER A 18 -10.53 -14.41 23.18
C SER A 18 -11.25 -14.61 24.53
N LYS A 19 -10.70 -14.05 25.63
CA LYS A 19 -11.37 -14.06 26.93
C LYS A 19 -12.66 -13.26 26.91
N TRP A 20 -12.68 -12.07 26.32
CA TRP A 20 -13.88 -11.25 26.23
C TRP A 20 -14.97 -11.91 25.37
N LEU A 21 -14.62 -12.57 24.27
CA LEU A 21 -15.57 -13.28 23.42
C LEU A 21 -16.23 -14.47 24.13
N ARG A 22 -15.48 -15.20 24.97
CA ARG A 22 -15.98 -16.40 25.66
C ARG A 22 -16.67 -16.09 26.99
N GLN A 23 -16.21 -15.10 27.74
CA GLN A 23 -16.58 -14.87 29.15
C GLN A 23 -16.84 -13.40 29.45
N GLY A 24 -16.71 -12.50 28.47
CA GLY A 24 -16.79 -11.07 28.66
C GLY A 24 -18.21 -10.51 28.58
N PRO A 25 -18.34 -9.18 28.69
CA PRO A 25 -19.62 -8.51 28.62
C PRO A 25 -20.15 -8.55 27.19
N TYR A 26 -21.05 -9.48 26.94
CA TYR A 26 -21.74 -9.68 25.64
C TYR A 26 -22.89 -8.72 25.38
N ALA A 27 -23.35 -8.00 26.41
CA ALA A 27 -24.52 -7.16 26.34
C ALA A 27 -24.26 -5.83 25.61
N ASN A 28 -25.32 -5.23 25.11
CA ASN A 28 -25.28 -3.90 24.52
C ASN A 28 -24.81 -2.86 25.56
N PRO A 29 -23.76 -2.09 25.30
CA PRO A 29 -23.25 -1.06 26.23
C PRO A 29 -24.26 0.08 26.53
N ALA A 30 -25.34 0.21 25.76
CA ALA A 30 -26.44 1.13 26.03
C ALA A 30 -27.44 0.60 27.06
N SER A 31 -27.42 -0.71 27.38
CA SER A 31 -28.40 -1.32 28.31
C SER A 31 -28.11 -0.93 29.76
N ALA A 32 -29.19 -0.70 30.54
CA ALA A 32 -29.10 -0.26 31.93
C ALA A 32 -28.79 -1.38 32.95
N HIS A 33 -28.94 -2.65 32.56
CA HIS A 33 -28.67 -3.80 33.45
C HIS A 33 -27.14 -4.08 33.64
N GLY A 34 -26.81 -4.92 34.62
CA GLY A 34 -25.41 -5.21 35.01
C GLY A 34 -24.44 -5.54 33.88
N PRO A 35 -24.76 -6.55 33.02
CA PRO A 35 -23.91 -6.85 31.85
C PRO A 35 -23.74 -5.68 30.86
N GLY A 36 -24.78 -4.87 30.62
CA GLY A 36 -24.68 -3.67 29.77
C GLY A 36 -23.74 -2.62 30.38
N LYS A 37 -23.88 -2.37 31.70
CA LYS A 37 -22.94 -1.48 32.42
C LYS A 37 -21.49 -1.98 32.37
N ALA A 38 -21.28 -3.30 32.42
CA ALA A 38 -19.94 -3.90 32.27
C ALA A 38 -19.38 -3.65 30.85
N ALA A 39 -20.17 -3.83 29.81
CA ALA A 39 -19.80 -3.51 28.44
C ALA A 39 -19.49 -2.02 28.25
N LYS A 40 -20.30 -1.12 28.84
CA LYS A 40 -20.06 0.33 28.84
C LYS A 40 -18.71 0.69 29.50
N ARG A 41 -18.39 0.07 30.65
CA ARG A 41 -17.08 0.29 31.32
C ARG A 41 -15.91 -0.15 30.44
N LEU A 42 -16.05 -1.26 29.70
CA LEU A 42 -15.02 -1.76 28.78
C LEU A 42 -14.78 -0.78 27.63
N VAL A 43 -15.85 -0.28 27.01
CA VAL A 43 -15.76 0.77 25.97
C VAL A 43 -15.14 2.05 26.52
N ALA A 44 -15.56 2.50 27.70
CA ALA A 44 -14.99 3.71 28.32
C ALA A 44 -13.48 3.55 28.67
N LYS A 45 -13.05 2.33 29.08
CA LYS A 45 -11.64 2.04 29.27
C LYS A 45 -10.87 2.16 27.95
N ALA A 46 -11.38 1.57 26.89
CA ALA A 46 -10.77 1.64 25.56
C ALA A 46 -10.66 3.10 25.06
N ALA A 47 -11.70 3.91 25.27
CA ALA A 47 -11.67 5.31 24.89
C ALA A 47 -10.58 6.10 25.64
N ARG A 48 -10.37 5.81 26.95
CA ARG A 48 -9.25 6.40 27.71
C ARG A 48 -7.89 5.97 27.14
N GLN A 49 -7.73 4.70 26.78
CA GLN A 49 -6.46 4.17 26.24
C GLN A 49 -6.14 4.77 24.86
N VAL A 50 -7.14 4.93 24.00
CA VAL A 50 -6.98 5.61 22.69
C VAL A 50 -6.70 7.10 22.91
N GLY A 51 -7.46 7.76 23.78
CA GLY A 51 -7.26 9.17 24.11
C GLY A 51 -5.86 9.44 24.66
N ALA A 52 -5.39 8.60 25.57
CA ALA A 52 -4.03 8.71 26.12
C ALA A 52 -2.92 8.61 25.06
N LEU A 53 -3.11 7.77 24.02
CA LEU A 53 -2.16 7.72 22.88
C LEU A 53 -2.15 9.00 22.07
N ALA A 54 -3.30 9.69 21.96
CA ALA A 54 -3.49 10.89 21.15
C ALA A 54 -3.38 12.21 21.94
N GLY A 55 -3.11 12.17 23.25
CA GLY A 55 -3.09 13.37 24.12
C GLY A 55 -4.47 13.96 24.39
N LEU A 56 -5.53 13.13 24.41
CA LEU A 56 -6.93 13.58 24.54
C LEU A 56 -7.67 12.82 25.66
N SER A 57 -8.82 13.36 26.06
CA SER A 57 -9.76 12.72 26.97
C SER A 57 -10.63 11.65 26.26
N ALA A 58 -11.26 10.77 27.04
CA ALA A 58 -12.05 9.67 26.50
C ALA A 58 -13.31 10.11 25.70
N ASP A 59 -13.88 11.24 26.04
CA ASP A 59 -15.06 11.80 25.37
C ASP A 59 -14.74 12.45 24.01
N GLU A 60 -13.45 12.64 23.69
CA GLU A 60 -12.95 13.14 22.41
C GLU A 60 -12.68 12.01 21.40
N VAL A 61 -12.92 10.73 21.79
CA VAL A 61 -12.72 9.56 20.93
C VAL A 61 -14.05 9.08 20.36
N VAL A 62 -14.10 8.82 19.07
CA VAL A 62 -15.21 8.21 18.32
C VAL A 62 -14.71 6.94 17.65
N PHE A 63 -15.25 5.79 18.03
CA PHE A 63 -14.91 4.50 17.40
C PHE A 63 -15.59 4.35 16.05
N THR A 64 -14.84 3.83 15.09
CA THR A 64 -15.25 3.58 13.70
C THR A 64 -14.88 2.16 13.29
N SER A 65 -15.14 1.78 12.03
CA SER A 65 -14.71 0.48 11.49
C SER A 65 -13.24 0.43 11.05
N GLY A 66 -12.54 1.57 11.02
CA GLY A 66 -11.15 1.69 10.60
C GLY A 66 -10.79 3.09 10.16
N ALA A 67 -9.55 3.29 9.71
CA ALA A 67 -9.08 4.60 9.28
C ALA A 67 -9.91 5.17 8.12
N THR A 68 -10.33 4.35 7.16
CA THR A 68 -11.15 4.82 6.02
C THR A 68 -12.44 5.50 6.47
N GLU A 69 -13.17 4.90 7.41
CA GLU A 69 -14.38 5.53 7.98
C GLU A 69 -14.02 6.77 8.81
N SER A 70 -12.94 6.69 9.60
CA SER A 70 -12.49 7.84 10.42
C SER A 70 -12.13 9.05 9.57
N ILE A 71 -11.36 8.84 8.49
CA ILE A 71 -10.96 9.87 7.53
C ILE A 71 -12.19 10.45 6.82
N GLY A 72 -13.07 9.58 6.30
CA GLY A 72 -14.31 10.02 5.66
C GLY A 72 -15.16 10.87 6.58
N LEU A 73 -15.35 10.45 7.85
CA LEU A 73 -16.09 11.19 8.87
C LEU A 73 -15.41 12.52 9.20
N ALA A 74 -14.10 12.54 9.37
CA ALA A 74 -13.34 13.76 9.63
C ALA A 74 -13.46 14.75 8.47
N VAL A 75 -13.08 14.33 7.26
CA VAL A 75 -13.01 15.20 6.08
C VAL A 75 -14.40 15.71 5.68
N THR A 76 -15.33 14.78 5.45
CA THR A 76 -16.67 15.16 4.97
C THR A 76 -17.47 15.84 6.06
N GLY A 77 -17.40 15.32 7.29
CA GLY A 77 -18.15 15.88 8.42
C GLY A 77 -17.68 17.28 8.84
N ALA A 78 -16.36 17.54 8.81
CA ALA A 78 -15.82 18.86 9.11
C ALA A 78 -16.13 19.87 8.00
N ALA A 79 -15.90 19.51 6.73
CA ALA A 79 -16.17 20.39 5.61
C ALA A 79 -17.65 20.80 5.54
N ARG A 80 -18.57 19.83 5.67
CA ARG A 80 -20.02 20.11 5.67
C ARG A 80 -20.43 20.99 6.83
N TYR A 81 -19.92 20.75 8.03
CA TYR A 81 -20.23 21.58 9.21
C TYR A 81 -19.80 23.04 9.01
N ARG A 82 -18.65 23.26 8.37
CA ARG A 82 -18.07 24.60 8.14
C ARG A 82 -18.45 25.23 6.78
N ARG A 83 -19.36 24.64 6.02
CA ARG A 83 -19.70 25.10 4.66
C ARG A 83 -20.23 26.53 4.55
N SER A 84 -20.74 27.08 5.67
CA SER A 84 -21.17 28.48 5.75
C SER A 84 -19.98 29.44 5.94
N GLU A 85 -18.81 28.95 6.38
CA GLU A 85 -17.60 29.73 6.59
C GLU A 85 -16.72 29.75 5.33
N GLY A 86 -16.81 28.68 4.50
CA GLY A 86 -16.08 28.57 3.25
C GLY A 86 -16.28 27.22 2.58
N ARG A 87 -15.79 27.09 1.35
CA ARG A 87 -15.94 25.87 0.54
C ARG A 87 -14.64 25.40 -0.09
N HIS A 88 -13.50 25.74 0.48
CA HIS A 88 -12.21 25.28 0.01
C HIS A 88 -11.59 24.27 0.99
N VAL A 89 -11.08 23.17 0.43
CA VAL A 89 -10.40 22.08 1.15
C VAL A 89 -9.03 21.84 0.52
N ILE A 90 -8.02 21.60 1.35
CA ILE A 90 -6.66 21.29 0.90
C ILE A 90 -6.32 19.85 1.31
N THR A 91 -5.67 19.10 0.42
CA THR A 91 -5.11 17.76 0.69
C THR A 91 -3.82 17.56 -0.08
N GLY A 92 -3.16 16.40 0.08
CA GLY A 92 -1.94 16.04 -0.66
C GLY A 92 -2.22 15.09 -1.82
N LEU A 93 -1.47 15.18 -2.92
CA LEU A 93 -1.52 14.19 -4.02
C LEU A 93 -0.96 12.82 -3.61
N SER A 94 -0.12 12.78 -2.59
CA SER A 94 0.47 11.55 -2.04
C SER A 94 -0.37 10.90 -0.93
N GLU A 95 -1.59 11.39 -0.69
CA GLU A 95 -2.49 10.86 0.33
C GLU A 95 -2.96 9.43 0.00
N HIS A 96 -3.29 8.69 1.06
CA HIS A 96 -3.99 7.42 0.89
C HIS A 96 -5.35 7.65 0.16
N PRO A 97 -5.80 6.70 -0.70
CA PRO A 97 -7.08 6.82 -1.41
C PRO A 97 -8.28 7.18 -0.52
N ALA A 98 -8.30 6.77 0.75
CA ALA A 98 -9.35 7.14 1.69
C ALA A 98 -9.41 8.67 1.94
N GLY A 99 -8.27 9.34 2.05
CA GLY A 99 -8.18 10.79 2.21
C GLY A 99 -8.52 11.53 0.91
N LEU A 100 -7.79 11.19 -0.16
CA LEU A 100 -7.96 11.84 -1.46
C LEU A 100 -9.39 11.69 -2.00
N ASN A 101 -9.96 10.48 -1.97
CA ASN A 101 -11.31 10.24 -2.47
C ASN A 101 -12.39 10.90 -1.61
N SER A 102 -12.19 11.03 -0.28
CA SER A 102 -13.10 11.79 0.58
C SER A 102 -13.11 13.28 0.22
N CYS A 103 -11.94 13.85 -0.07
CA CYS A 103 -11.84 15.24 -0.56
C CYS A 103 -12.43 15.39 -1.96
N LEU A 104 -12.17 14.44 -2.88
CA LEU A 104 -12.76 14.45 -4.22
C LEU A 104 -14.29 14.34 -4.21
N ALA A 105 -14.87 13.62 -3.26
CA ALA A 105 -16.31 13.51 -3.11
C ALA A 105 -16.97 14.87 -2.79
N LEU A 106 -16.30 15.71 -1.99
CA LEU A 106 -16.77 17.06 -1.65
C LEU A 106 -16.92 17.99 -2.87
N LYS A 107 -16.16 17.77 -3.95
CA LYS A 107 -16.33 18.53 -5.20
C LYS A 107 -17.75 18.40 -5.76
N ARG A 108 -18.38 17.22 -5.60
CA ARG A 108 -19.77 17.00 -6.02
C ARG A 108 -20.79 17.79 -5.18
N GLU A 109 -20.35 18.24 -4.01
CA GLU A 109 -21.15 19.05 -3.06
C GLU A 109 -20.84 20.54 -3.20
N GLY A 110 -20.05 20.93 -4.21
CA GLY A 110 -19.71 22.33 -4.51
C GLY A 110 -18.53 22.87 -3.70
N PHE A 111 -17.68 22.00 -3.14
CA PHE A 111 -16.40 22.42 -2.57
C PHE A 111 -15.31 22.47 -3.66
N GLU A 112 -14.39 23.41 -3.49
CA GLU A 112 -13.16 23.48 -4.26
C GLU A 112 -12.05 22.69 -3.54
N LEU A 113 -11.18 22.07 -4.29
CA LEU A 113 -10.11 21.22 -3.78
C LEU A 113 -8.77 21.63 -4.36
N THR A 114 -7.82 21.95 -3.50
CA THR A 114 -6.39 22.07 -3.85
C THR A 114 -5.65 20.83 -3.36
N CYS A 115 -4.90 20.20 -4.28
CA CYS A 115 -4.04 19.07 -3.97
C CYS A 115 -2.58 19.54 -3.99
N LEU A 116 -1.90 19.45 -2.85
CA LEU A 116 -0.49 19.81 -2.72
C LEU A 116 0.40 18.72 -3.31
N GLU A 117 1.37 19.10 -4.10
CA GLU A 117 2.38 18.20 -4.63
C GLU A 117 3.55 18.07 -3.65
N PRO A 118 3.99 16.85 -3.29
CA PRO A 118 5.22 16.67 -2.55
C PRO A 118 6.43 16.93 -3.44
N ASP A 119 7.55 17.31 -2.83
CA ASP A 119 8.84 17.41 -3.51
C ASP A 119 9.41 16.03 -3.90
N ARG A 120 10.58 15.99 -4.54
CA ARG A 120 11.24 14.74 -4.95
C ARG A 120 11.63 13.83 -3.78
N ARG A 121 11.64 14.34 -2.55
CA ARG A 121 11.85 13.57 -1.32
C ARG A 121 10.54 13.01 -0.78
N GLY A 122 9.39 13.40 -1.35
CA GLY A 122 8.07 12.99 -0.91
C GLY A 122 7.49 13.85 0.22
N VAL A 123 8.06 15.03 0.46
CA VAL A 123 7.66 15.95 1.53
C VAL A 123 6.80 17.07 0.95
N ILE A 124 5.63 17.31 1.54
CA ILE A 124 4.84 18.51 1.31
C ILE A 124 5.46 19.63 2.14
N SER A 125 5.82 20.73 1.49
CA SER A 125 6.44 21.86 2.20
C SER A 125 5.40 22.75 2.88
N ALA A 126 5.80 23.39 3.98
CA ALA A 126 4.99 24.38 4.66
C ALA A 126 4.65 25.57 3.76
N ASP A 127 5.58 25.98 2.89
CA ASP A 127 5.35 27.09 1.95
C ASP A 127 4.31 26.74 0.88
N ALA A 128 4.28 25.49 0.43
CA ALA A 128 3.20 25.01 -0.46
C ALA A 128 1.84 25.11 0.22
N LEU A 129 1.75 24.73 1.51
CA LEU A 129 0.52 24.86 2.28
C LEU A 129 0.13 26.33 2.46
N ARG A 130 1.07 27.21 2.86
CA ARG A 130 0.81 28.66 3.02
C ARG A 130 0.29 29.30 1.73
N SER A 131 0.89 28.95 0.60
CA SER A 131 0.52 29.47 -0.71
C SER A 131 -0.85 28.96 -1.21
N ALA A 132 -1.30 27.81 -0.73
CA ALA A 132 -2.57 27.21 -1.13
C ALA A 132 -3.75 27.68 -0.28
N LEU A 133 -3.50 28.25 0.90
CA LEU A 133 -4.55 28.74 1.80
C LEU A 133 -5.26 29.96 1.21
N ARG A 134 -6.59 29.94 1.30
CA ARG A 134 -7.49 30.99 0.81
C ARG A 134 -8.42 31.43 1.93
N GLY A 135 -8.97 32.63 1.86
CA GLY A 135 -9.90 33.15 2.87
C GLY A 135 -11.14 32.26 3.13
N ASP A 136 -11.47 31.35 2.20
CA ASP A 136 -12.56 30.38 2.31
C ASP A 136 -12.08 28.95 2.57
N THR A 137 -10.80 28.73 2.94
CA THR A 137 -10.28 27.41 3.31
C THR A 137 -10.79 27.01 4.68
N VAL A 138 -11.55 25.92 4.75
CA VAL A 138 -12.14 25.42 6.00
C VAL A 138 -11.44 24.21 6.59
N LEU A 139 -10.76 23.43 5.75
CA LEU A 139 -10.13 22.16 6.15
C LEU A 139 -8.85 21.91 5.36
N VAL A 140 -7.83 21.45 6.07
CA VAL A 140 -6.62 20.84 5.53
C VAL A 140 -6.59 19.40 6.00
N SER A 141 -6.40 18.43 5.10
CA SER A 141 -6.33 16.99 5.43
C SER A 141 -5.06 16.40 4.86
N LEU A 142 -4.11 16.06 5.75
CA LEU A 142 -2.79 15.54 5.38
C LEU A 142 -2.42 14.31 6.22
N MET A 143 -1.69 13.37 5.62
CA MET A 143 -1.14 12.24 6.37
C MET A 143 0.14 12.63 7.11
N HIS A 144 0.34 12.04 8.30
CA HIS A 144 1.58 12.22 9.04
C HIS A 144 2.73 11.41 8.44
N VAL A 145 2.46 10.14 8.10
CA VAL A 145 3.46 9.22 7.52
C VAL A 145 2.91 8.63 6.24
N ASN A 146 3.66 8.79 5.16
CA ASN A 146 3.28 8.21 3.87
C ASN A 146 3.34 6.67 3.93
N ASN A 147 2.26 6.03 3.55
CA ASN A 147 2.09 4.57 3.65
C ASN A 147 2.91 3.77 2.63
N GLU A 148 3.41 4.41 1.57
CA GLU A 148 4.21 3.77 0.52
C GLU A 148 5.71 3.96 0.76
N ILE A 149 6.17 5.19 0.94
CA ILE A 149 7.59 5.54 1.04
C ILE A 149 8.08 5.80 2.47
N GLY A 150 7.16 5.86 3.45
CA GLY A 150 7.48 6.02 4.87
C GLY A 150 7.92 7.43 5.29
N VAL A 151 7.85 8.41 4.40
CA VAL A 151 8.26 9.81 4.69
C VAL A 151 7.34 10.42 5.74
N VAL A 152 7.91 11.18 6.65
CA VAL A 152 7.23 11.88 7.75
C VAL A 152 7.04 13.35 7.40
N HIS A 153 5.84 13.88 7.63
CA HIS A 153 5.54 15.30 7.47
C HIS A 153 5.60 16.03 8.82
N ASP A 154 6.02 17.30 8.81
CA ASP A 154 6.02 18.14 9.99
C ASP A 154 4.60 18.65 10.31
N ILE A 155 3.89 17.84 11.10
CA ILE A 155 2.52 18.13 11.50
C ILE A 155 2.45 19.35 12.43
N ALA A 156 3.49 19.63 13.22
CA ALA A 156 3.51 20.77 14.12
C ALA A 156 3.52 22.10 13.34
N GLU A 157 4.31 22.17 12.27
CA GLU A 157 4.34 23.33 11.38
C GLU A 157 3.01 23.48 10.62
N PHE A 158 2.45 22.41 10.10
CA PHE A 158 1.13 22.46 9.42
C PHE A 158 0.02 22.90 10.37
N ALA A 159 0.03 22.43 11.61
CA ALA A 159 -0.95 22.82 12.62
C ALA A 159 -0.84 24.30 13.00
N ALA A 160 0.38 24.84 13.10
CA ALA A 160 0.59 26.27 13.33
C ALA A 160 0.01 27.10 12.18
N ILE A 161 0.33 26.76 10.94
CA ILE A 161 -0.17 27.45 9.73
C ILE A 161 -1.72 27.39 9.66
N CYS A 162 -2.31 26.22 9.86
CA CYS A 162 -3.77 26.07 9.85
C CYS A 162 -4.45 26.87 10.96
N ARG A 163 -3.87 26.88 12.16
CA ARG A 163 -4.38 27.64 13.30
C ARG A 163 -4.37 29.14 13.05
N ASP A 164 -3.26 29.66 12.52
CA ASP A 164 -3.10 31.10 12.25
C ASP A 164 -4.05 31.59 11.15
N HIS A 165 -4.39 30.66 10.22
CA HIS A 165 -5.37 30.90 9.16
C HIS A 165 -6.83 30.70 9.59
N GLY A 166 -7.09 29.89 10.63
CA GLY A 166 -8.44 29.52 11.07
C GLY A 166 -9.01 28.26 10.39
N ALA A 167 -8.26 27.60 9.51
CA ALA A 167 -8.64 26.29 8.95
C ALA A 167 -8.46 25.17 9.99
N TRP A 168 -9.28 24.11 9.91
CA TRP A 168 -9.05 22.91 10.72
C TRP A 168 -8.04 21.99 10.07
N LEU A 169 -7.21 21.33 10.89
CA LEU A 169 -6.26 20.32 10.44
C LEU A 169 -6.75 18.92 10.81
N HIS A 170 -7.01 18.09 9.80
CA HIS A 170 -7.15 16.63 9.93
C HIS A 170 -5.83 15.94 9.60
N VAL A 171 -5.41 15.01 10.46
CA VAL A 171 -4.21 14.19 10.27
C VAL A 171 -4.60 12.73 10.11
N ASP A 172 -4.25 12.13 8.96
CA ASP A 172 -4.25 10.67 8.83
C ASP A 172 -3.03 10.10 9.55
N ALA A 173 -3.27 9.50 10.72
CA ALA A 173 -2.26 8.87 11.55
C ALA A 173 -2.24 7.34 11.42
N ALA A 174 -2.84 6.77 10.37
CA ALA A 174 -2.91 5.30 10.22
C ALA A 174 -1.53 4.62 10.25
N GLN A 175 -0.49 5.27 9.73
CA GLN A 175 0.88 4.74 9.74
C GLN A 175 1.73 5.23 10.90
N SER A 176 1.36 6.29 11.58
CA SER A 176 2.16 6.92 12.65
C SER A 176 1.64 6.62 14.07
N ALA A 177 0.34 6.42 14.26
CA ALA A 177 -0.24 6.12 15.57
C ALA A 177 0.46 4.91 16.22
N GLY A 178 0.91 5.08 17.46
CA GLY A 178 1.64 4.05 18.20
C GLY A 178 3.08 3.75 17.73
N LYS A 179 3.59 4.50 16.75
CA LYS A 179 4.96 4.39 16.21
C LYS A 179 5.76 5.68 16.38
N LEU A 180 5.09 6.81 16.26
CA LEU A 180 5.65 8.15 16.49
C LEU A 180 4.81 8.88 17.53
N PRO A 181 5.40 9.81 18.32
CA PRO A 181 4.65 10.63 19.25
C PRO A 181 3.58 11.45 18.53
N LEU A 182 2.36 11.44 19.07
CA LEU A 182 1.22 12.17 18.51
C LEU A 182 0.36 12.70 19.64
N ASP A 183 0.77 13.81 20.25
CA ASP A 183 -0.06 14.57 21.18
C ASP A 183 -0.81 15.64 20.42
N MET A 184 -2.10 15.45 20.20
CA MET A 184 -2.93 16.35 19.42
C MET A 184 -3.03 17.74 20.04
N GLN A 185 -3.04 17.84 21.38
CA GLN A 185 -3.09 19.15 22.06
C GLN A 185 -1.77 19.89 21.91
N ALA A 186 -0.64 19.21 22.15
CA ALA A 186 0.68 19.82 22.04
C ALA A 186 1.01 20.22 20.58
N LEU A 187 0.62 19.40 19.60
CA LEU A 187 0.86 19.65 18.19
C LEU A 187 -0.18 20.60 17.55
N GLY A 188 -1.31 20.83 18.21
CA GLY A 188 -2.39 21.68 17.67
C GLY A 188 -3.24 21.02 16.59
N ILE A 189 -3.33 19.69 16.59
CA ILE A 189 -4.15 18.90 15.65
C ILE A 189 -5.64 19.01 16.05
N ASP A 190 -6.52 19.22 15.07
CA ASP A 190 -7.96 19.31 15.27
C ASP A 190 -8.68 17.95 15.20
N LEU A 191 -8.33 17.15 14.20
CA LEU A 191 -8.91 15.84 13.91
C LEU A 191 -7.80 14.84 13.58
N LEU A 192 -7.87 13.61 14.12
CA LEU A 192 -6.87 12.58 13.89
C LEU A 192 -7.53 11.22 13.69
N SER A 193 -7.18 10.55 12.60
CA SER A 193 -7.69 9.23 12.24
C SER A 193 -6.66 8.13 12.46
N LEU A 194 -7.07 7.00 13.06
CA LEU A 194 -6.22 5.83 13.26
C LEU A 194 -6.96 4.51 13.04
N SER A 195 -6.20 3.43 12.86
CA SER A 195 -6.71 2.07 12.65
C SER A 195 -6.00 1.06 13.54
N ALA A 196 -6.78 0.16 14.17
CA ALA A 196 -6.25 -0.83 15.11
C ALA A 196 -5.26 -1.81 14.47
N HIS A 197 -5.55 -2.31 13.25
CA HIS A 197 -4.73 -3.33 12.61
C HIS A 197 -3.34 -2.84 12.15
N LYS A 198 -3.07 -1.55 12.23
CA LYS A 198 -1.74 -0.97 11.98
C LYS A 198 -0.87 -0.88 13.23
N ILE A 199 -1.48 -1.03 14.41
CA ILE A 199 -0.86 -0.96 15.73
C ILE A 199 -1.03 -2.28 16.51
N TYR A 200 -1.02 -3.41 15.80
CA TYR A 200 -1.13 -4.77 16.36
C TYR A 200 -2.46 -5.06 17.08
N GLY A 201 -3.51 -4.31 16.72
CA GLY A 201 -4.88 -4.52 17.16
C GLY A 201 -5.72 -5.29 16.14
N PRO A 202 -7.03 -5.48 16.42
CA PRO A 202 -7.94 -6.20 15.53
C PRO A 202 -8.27 -5.41 14.26
N LYS A 203 -8.55 -6.12 13.16
CA LYS A 203 -9.18 -5.55 11.96
C LYS A 203 -10.63 -5.15 12.26
N GLY A 204 -11.19 -4.24 11.47
CA GLY A 204 -12.60 -3.84 11.56
C GLY A 204 -12.92 -2.86 12.68
N VAL A 205 -11.92 -2.20 13.26
CA VAL A 205 -12.06 -1.10 14.20
C VAL A 205 -10.98 -0.06 14.03
N GLY A 206 -11.34 1.20 14.19
CA GLY A 206 -10.48 2.37 14.24
C GLY A 206 -11.07 3.43 15.15
N ALA A 207 -10.49 4.60 15.13
CA ALA A 207 -11.01 5.75 15.87
C ALA A 207 -10.74 7.06 15.14
N LEU A 208 -11.69 7.96 15.27
CA LEU A 208 -11.53 9.39 15.03
C LEU A 208 -11.36 10.09 16.39
N CYS A 209 -10.26 10.77 16.58
CA CYS A 209 -9.98 11.62 17.73
C CYS A 209 -10.31 13.07 17.35
N ILE A 210 -11.07 13.78 18.17
CA ILE A 210 -11.62 15.13 17.91
C ILE A 210 -11.21 16.04 19.04
N ASN A 211 -10.35 17.01 18.80
CA ASN A 211 -10.01 18.06 19.77
C ASN A 211 -11.21 18.98 19.98
N ARG A 212 -12.04 18.70 20.99
CA ARG A 212 -13.30 19.41 21.22
C ARG A 212 -13.15 20.85 21.68
N ARG A 213 -11.96 21.25 22.07
CA ARG A 213 -11.67 22.67 22.39
C ARG A 213 -11.65 23.52 21.12
N ARG A 214 -11.33 22.92 19.98
CA ARG A 214 -11.22 23.61 18.68
C ARG A 214 -12.33 23.20 17.70
N VAL A 215 -12.76 21.94 17.76
CA VAL A 215 -13.80 21.36 16.90
C VAL A 215 -15.03 21.06 17.74
N PRO A 216 -15.98 22.00 17.86
CA PRO A 216 -17.16 21.80 18.70
C PRO A 216 -18.07 20.70 18.15
N ARG A 217 -18.14 20.56 16.81
CA ARG A 217 -19.01 19.61 16.14
C ARG A 217 -18.51 19.30 14.72
N ILE A 218 -18.86 18.12 14.22
CA ILE A 218 -18.80 17.74 12.80
C ILE A 218 -20.12 17.09 12.40
N GLU A 219 -20.47 17.04 11.11
CA GLU A 219 -21.65 16.34 10.64
C GLU A 219 -21.41 14.82 10.57
N PRO A 220 -22.37 14.00 11.01
CA PRO A 220 -22.26 12.55 10.90
C PRO A 220 -22.41 12.08 9.45
N LEU A 221 -21.74 10.97 9.08
CA LEU A 221 -21.96 10.30 7.79
C LEU A 221 -23.15 9.34 7.82
N LEU A 222 -23.46 8.79 9.00
CA LEU A 222 -24.52 7.81 9.21
C LEU A 222 -25.52 8.36 10.21
N HIS A 223 -26.79 8.01 10.02
CA HIS A 223 -27.89 8.40 10.91
C HIS A 223 -28.46 7.16 11.61
N GLY A 224 -28.83 7.26 12.87
CA GLY A 224 -29.36 6.14 13.64
C GLY A 224 -29.62 6.45 15.11
N GLY A 225 -29.45 5.48 16.00
CA GLY A 225 -29.87 5.49 17.40
C GLY A 225 -29.07 6.37 18.38
N GLY A 226 -28.34 7.36 17.91
CA GLY A 226 -27.66 8.35 18.76
C GLY A 226 -26.38 7.87 19.47
N GLN A 227 -25.91 6.64 19.21
CA GLN A 227 -24.65 6.15 19.80
C GLN A 227 -23.49 7.10 19.47
N GLN A 228 -22.50 7.15 20.37
CA GLN A 228 -21.35 8.04 20.25
C GLN A 228 -21.75 9.50 19.97
N ARG A 229 -22.75 9.99 20.68
CA ARG A 229 -23.29 11.36 20.56
C ARG A 229 -23.85 11.67 19.16
N GLY A 230 -24.32 10.66 18.46
CA GLY A 230 -24.89 10.78 17.11
C GLY A 230 -23.85 10.89 15.99
N LEU A 231 -22.55 10.91 16.31
CA LEU A 231 -21.50 11.02 15.28
C LEU A 231 -21.27 9.71 14.52
N ARG A 232 -21.38 8.59 15.25
CA ARG A 232 -21.26 7.27 14.64
C ARG A 232 -22.25 6.33 15.33
N PRO A 233 -23.48 6.23 14.85
CA PRO A 233 -24.52 5.35 15.40
C PRO A 233 -24.19 3.88 15.12
N GLY A 234 -24.95 2.99 15.75
CA GLY A 234 -24.81 1.55 15.69
C GLY A 234 -24.16 0.97 16.95
N THR A 235 -24.56 -0.25 17.31
CA THR A 235 -24.05 -0.96 18.48
C THR A 235 -22.55 -1.19 18.35
N LEU A 236 -21.78 -0.77 19.35
CA LEU A 236 -20.33 -0.90 19.34
C LEU A 236 -19.90 -2.38 19.48
N PRO A 237 -18.96 -2.86 18.67
CA PRO A 237 -18.35 -4.19 18.81
C PRO A 237 -17.36 -4.17 20.00
N THR A 238 -17.87 -4.40 21.20
CA THR A 238 -17.16 -4.17 22.48
C THR A 238 -15.81 -4.85 22.57
N HIS A 239 -15.68 -6.07 22.05
CA HIS A 239 -14.43 -6.83 22.05
C HIS A 239 -13.37 -6.25 21.12
N GLN A 240 -13.77 -5.74 19.94
CA GLN A 240 -12.85 -5.07 18.99
C GLN A 240 -12.43 -3.71 19.52
N VAL A 241 -13.38 -2.92 20.04
CA VAL A 241 -13.09 -1.62 20.67
C VAL A 241 -12.12 -1.78 21.83
N ALA A 242 -12.33 -2.78 22.69
CA ALA A 242 -11.43 -3.09 23.79
C ALA A 242 -10.05 -3.59 23.31
N GLY A 243 -10.03 -4.34 22.20
CA GLY A 243 -8.79 -4.77 21.53
C GLY A 243 -7.98 -3.58 21.00
N LEU A 244 -8.64 -2.59 20.37
CA LEU A 244 -8.00 -1.33 19.95
C LEU A 244 -7.42 -0.58 21.15
N GLY A 245 -8.21 -0.41 22.24
CA GLY A 245 -7.71 0.28 23.44
C GLY A 245 -6.46 -0.37 24.01
N LEU A 246 -6.47 -1.71 24.15
CA LEU A 246 -5.30 -2.45 24.64
C LEU A 246 -4.11 -2.32 23.68
N ALA A 247 -4.32 -2.36 22.38
CA ALA A 247 -3.26 -2.16 21.38
C ALA A 247 -2.62 -0.77 21.51
N CYS A 248 -3.43 0.29 21.71
CA CYS A 248 -2.95 1.65 21.97
C CYS A 248 -2.11 1.73 23.26
N GLU A 249 -2.57 1.13 24.35
CA GLU A 249 -1.84 1.09 25.63
C GLU A 249 -0.48 0.41 25.47
N LEU A 250 -0.44 -0.75 24.81
CA LEU A 250 0.80 -1.49 24.55
C LEU A 250 1.75 -0.74 23.63
N ALA A 251 1.21 -0.08 22.60
CA ALA A 251 2.01 0.71 21.67
C ALA A 251 2.60 1.95 22.35
N ALA A 252 1.84 2.67 23.15
CA ALA A 252 2.34 3.82 23.93
C ALA A 252 3.50 3.44 24.84
N GLY A 253 3.39 2.31 25.57
CA GLY A 253 4.43 1.82 26.45
C GLY A 253 5.71 1.33 25.75
N ALA A 254 5.59 0.85 24.50
CA ALA A 254 6.70 0.29 23.74
C ALA A 254 7.33 1.28 22.73
N MET A 255 6.64 2.37 22.39
CA MET A 255 6.93 3.25 21.23
C MET A 255 8.40 3.64 21.11
N ARG A 256 9.01 4.15 22.18
CA ARG A 256 10.40 4.64 22.14
C ARG A 256 11.41 3.52 21.87
N ALA A 257 11.30 2.43 22.62
CA ALA A 257 12.22 1.29 22.50
C ALA A 257 12.03 0.55 21.17
N GLU A 258 10.76 0.32 20.78
CA GLU A 258 10.41 -0.33 19.52
C GLU A 258 10.84 0.54 18.33
N GLY A 259 10.63 1.84 18.38
CA GLY A 259 11.06 2.77 17.34
C GLY A 259 12.58 2.78 17.12
N ALA A 260 13.38 2.76 18.21
CA ALA A 260 14.83 2.68 18.12
C ALA A 260 15.29 1.34 17.51
N ARG A 261 14.70 0.22 17.95
CA ARG A 261 15.01 -1.11 17.42
C ARG A 261 14.63 -1.22 15.93
N LEU A 262 13.45 -0.74 15.55
CA LEU A 262 13.00 -0.79 14.16
C LEU A 262 13.85 0.08 13.25
N ARG A 263 14.37 1.22 13.70
CA ARG A 263 15.36 2.01 12.94
C ARG A 263 16.61 1.19 12.66
N GLY A 264 17.20 0.55 13.68
CA GLY A 264 18.37 -0.31 13.46
C GLY A 264 18.13 -1.46 12.47
N LEU A 265 16.97 -2.12 12.54
CA LEU A 265 16.59 -3.16 11.58
C LEU A 265 16.36 -2.59 10.16
N GLN A 266 15.80 -1.39 10.06
CA GLN A 266 15.58 -0.70 8.79
C GLN A 266 16.90 -0.29 8.13
N ASP A 267 17.86 0.21 8.90
CA ASP A 267 19.20 0.55 8.42
C ASP A 267 19.95 -0.70 7.95
N ARG A 268 19.86 -1.81 8.70
CA ARG A 268 20.41 -3.11 8.31
C ARG A 268 19.80 -3.61 7.00
N LEU A 269 18.47 -3.53 6.87
CA LEU A 269 17.75 -3.90 5.65
C LEU A 269 18.20 -3.03 4.47
N TRP A 270 18.24 -1.70 4.64
CA TRP A 270 18.69 -0.80 3.59
C TRP A 270 20.11 -1.09 3.16
N SER A 271 21.04 -1.29 4.09
CA SER A 271 22.43 -1.65 3.79
C SER A 271 22.50 -2.92 2.93
N GLY A 272 21.72 -3.96 3.27
CA GLY A 272 21.69 -5.21 2.50
C GLY A 272 21.09 -5.04 1.10
N LEU A 273 19.96 -4.33 0.97
CA LEU A 273 19.30 -4.12 -0.33
C LEU A 273 20.14 -3.23 -1.25
N SER A 274 20.74 -2.16 -0.73
CA SER A 274 21.55 -1.19 -1.50
C SER A 274 22.90 -1.74 -1.98
N ALA A 275 23.34 -2.88 -1.46
CA ALA A 275 24.51 -3.60 -1.98
C ALA A 275 24.29 -4.10 -3.41
N SER A 276 23.04 -4.32 -3.83
CA SER A 276 22.71 -4.64 -5.21
C SER A 276 22.70 -3.37 -6.06
N ARG A 277 23.46 -3.36 -7.17
CA ARG A 277 23.55 -2.22 -8.08
C ARG A 277 22.17 -1.78 -8.57
N GLY A 278 21.95 -0.46 -8.71
CA GLY A 278 20.72 0.10 -9.27
C GLY A 278 19.49 -0.06 -8.35
N VAL A 279 19.69 -0.24 -7.05
CA VAL A 279 18.63 -0.16 -6.04
C VAL A 279 18.56 1.27 -5.53
N LEU A 280 17.40 1.89 -5.70
CA LEU A 280 17.17 3.30 -5.39
C LEU A 280 16.17 3.43 -4.23
N LEU A 281 16.53 4.18 -3.20
CA LEU A 281 15.64 4.50 -2.09
C LEU A 281 14.59 5.53 -2.53
N ASN A 282 13.32 5.24 -2.32
CA ASN A 282 12.23 6.19 -2.53
C ASN A 282 12.07 7.11 -1.32
N GLY A 283 11.98 8.43 -1.55
CA GLY A 283 11.96 9.41 -0.47
C GLY A 283 13.33 9.59 0.21
N ALA A 284 14.44 9.41 -0.51
CA ALA A 284 15.78 9.65 0.02
C ALA A 284 15.95 11.10 0.47
N GLY A 285 16.67 11.32 1.59
CA GLY A 285 16.92 12.65 2.16
C GLY A 285 15.78 13.27 2.97
N ALA A 286 14.63 12.56 3.11
CA ALA A 286 13.56 12.94 4.03
C ALA A 286 13.61 12.12 5.33
N GLU A 287 13.03 12.67 6.40
CA GLU A 287 12.77 11.91 7.63
C GLU A 287 11.84 10.75 7.32
N ARG A 288 12.12 9.59 7.93
CA ARG A 288 11.40 8.35 7.68
C ARG A 288 10.91 7.72 8.98
N ALA A 289 9.66 7.27 8.94
CA ALA A 289 9.09 6.51 10.04
C ALA A 289 9.80 5.15 10.19
N PRO A 290 10.00 4.67 11.42
CA PRO A 290 10.57 3.35 11.63
C PRO A 290 9.72 2.25 11.00
N GLY A 291 10.37 1.37 10.24
CA GLY A 291 9.75 0.15 9.74
C GLY A 291 9.12 0.22 8.35
N ILE A 292 9.22 1.32 7.61
CA ILE A 292 8.75 1.39 6.21
C ILE A 292 9.93 1.75 5.31
N LEU A 293 10.24 0.91 4.34
CA LEU A 293 11.30 1.09 3.35
C LEU A 293 10.76 0.80 1.95
N SER A 294 10.83 1.77 1.06
CA SER A 294 10.43 1.63 -0.36
C SER A 294 11.64 1.75 -1.25
N VAL A 295 11.83 0.77 -2.12
CA VAL A 295 12.96 0.75 -3.06
C VAL A 295 12.48 0.47 -4.48
N SER A 296 13.08 1.16 -5.45
CA SER A 296 12.93 0.85 -6.88
C SER A 296 14.20 0.13 -7.37
N VAL A 297 14.05 -0.90 -8.19
CA VAL A 297 15.14 -1.74 -8.66
C VAL A 297 15.27 -1.60 -10.17
N GLU A 298 16.34 -0.99 -10.64
CA GLU A 298 16.60 -0.80 -12.09
C GLU A 298 16.72 -2.13 -12.82
N GLY A 299 16.01 -2.25 -13.94
CA GLY A 299 16.08 -3.42 -14.82
C GLY A 299 15.35 -4.66 -14.33
N VAL A 300 14.61 -4.57 -13.22
CA VAL A 300 13.85 -5.70 -12.65
C VAL A 300 12.43 -5.25 -12.34
N GLU A 301 11.43 -5.95 -12.84
CA GLU A 301 10.02 -5.65 -12.56
C GLU A 301 9.59 -6.23 -11.20
N SER A 302 8.74 -5.46 -10.50
CA SER A 302 8.39 -5.78 -9.11
C SER A 302 7.59 -7.07 -8.94
N ASN A 303 6.70 -7.44 -9.87
CA ASN A 303 5.95 -8.71 -9.75
C ASN A 303 6.87 -9.92 -9.87
N SER A 304 7.84 -9.87 -10.79
CA SER A 304 8.85 -10.94 -10.94
C SER A 304 9.72 -11.04 -9.70
N LEU A 305 10.09 -9.90 -9.13
CA LEU A 305 10.89 -9.88 -7.91
C LEU A 305 10.10 -10.42 -6.71
N VAL A 306 8.82 -10.09 -6.57
CA VAL A 306 7.95 -10.67 -5.52
C VAL A 306 7.81 -12.18 -5.70
N ASN A 307 7.62 -12.66 -6.93
CA ASN A 307 7.51 -14.09 -7.22
C ASN A 307 8.82 -14.83 -6.92
N ALA A 308 9.97 -14.21 -7.18
CA ALA A 308 11.29 -14.78 -6.87
C ALA A 308 11.63 -14.76 -5.36
N LEU A 309 10.95 -13.93 -4.58
CA LEU A 309 11.12 -13.83 -3.12
C LEU A 309 10.13 -14.75 -2.39
N GLU A 310 10.12 -16.03 -2.73
CA GLU A 310 9.24 -17.03 -2.08
C GLU A 310 9.39 -17.00 -0.55
N GLY A 311 8.25 -17.03 0.15
CA GLY A 311 8.19 -16.99 1.61
C GLY A 311 8.34 -15.59 2.23
N VAL A 312 8.50 -14.53 1.43
CA VAL A 312 8.55 -13.14 1.90
C VAL A 312 7.28 -12.39 1.47
N ALA A 313 6.40 -12.10 2.42
CA ALA A 313 5.23 -11.25 2.16
C ALA A 313 5.68 -9.79 1.98
N LEU A 314 5.40 -9.21 0.82
CA LEU A 314 5.77 -7.85 0.43
C LEU A 314 4.59 -7.14 -0.25
N SER A 315 4.61 -5.82 -0.27
CA SER A 315 3.71 -5.02 -1.09
C SER A 315 4.44 -4.44 -2.30
N LEU A 316 3.76 -4.43 -3.43
CA LEU A 316 4.16 -3.63 -4.59
C LEU A 316 4.03 -2.14 -4.27
N GLY A 317 4.80 -1.29 -4.93
CA GLY A 317 4.71 0.17 -4.78
C GLY A 317 3.32 0.74 -5.11
N SER A 318 2.48 0.00 -5.83
CA SER A 318 1.11 0.36 -6.21
C SER A 318 0.02 -0.53 -5.57
N ALA A 319 0.30 -1.15 -4.42
CA ALA A 319 -0.56 -2.18 -3.81
C ALA A 319 -2.02 -1.74 -3.51
N CYS A 320 -2.31 -0.45 -3.47
CA CYS A 320 -3.67 0.07 -3.22
C CYS A 320 -4.45 0.39 -4.51
N SER A 321 -3.84 0.37 -5.70
CA SER A 321 -4.48 0.73 -6.97
C SER A 321 -4.80 -0.48 -7.87
N ARG A 322 -5.31 -1.57 -7.30
CA ARG A 322 -5.70 -2.79 -8.05
C ARG A 322 -6.78 -2.57 -9.14
N VAL A 323 -7.34 -1.38 -9.25
CA VAL A 323 -8.45 -1.07 -10.18
C VAL A 323 -7.99 -0.28 -11.41
N GLN A 324 -6.77 0.27 -11.41
CA GLN A 324 -6.24 1.03 -12.55
C GLN A 324 -4.79 0.63 -12.82
N ASP A 325 -4.45 0.38 -14.08
CA ASP A 325 -3.10 0.10 -14.61
C ASP A 325 -2.12 1.29 -14.46
N GLU A 326 -2.42 2.26 -13.61
CA GLU A 326 -1.60 3.45 -13.43
C GLU A 326 -0.55 3.28 -12.33
N PRO A 327 0.68 3.75 -12.57
CA PRO A 327 1.73 3.80 -11.53
C PRO A 327 1.28 4.62 -10.31
N SER A 328 1.79 4.28 -9.12
CA SER A 328 1.55 5.01 -7.89
C SER A 328 1.69 6.53 -8.06
N ALA A 329 0.68 7.28 -7.60
CA ALA A 329 0.74 8.74 -7.59
C ALA A 329 1.92 9.25 -6.76
N VAL A 330 2.22 8.60 -5.63
CA VAL A 330 3.37 8.92 -4.76
C VAL A 330 4.68 8.79 -5.52
N LEU A 331 4.89 7.67 -6.23
CA LEU A 331 6.12 7.43 -6.99
C LEU A 331 6.27 8.40 -8.17
N ARG A 332 5.17 8.78 -8.82
CA ARG A 332 5.17 9.81 -9.88
C ARG A 332 5.57 11.17 -9.31
N CYS A 333 4.99 11.58 -8.19
CA CYS A 333 5.28 12.86 -7.54
C CYS A 333 6.76 13.00 -7.16
N ILE A 334 7.41 11.93 -6.68
CA ILE A 334 8.84 11.94 -6.37
C ILE A 334 9.74 11.80 -7.62
N GLY A 335 9.16 11.85 -8.82
CA GLY A 335 9.89 11.84 -10.09
C GLY A 335 10.39 10.47 -10.54
N ARG A 336 9.80 9.37 -10.07
CA ARG A 336 10.12 8.04 -10.60
C ARG A 336 9.52 7.87 -11.99
N SER A 337 10.33 7.42 -12.95
CA SER A 337 9.82 7.06 -14.28
C SER A 337 8.79 5.92 -14.16
N PRO A 338 7.89 5.75 -15.14
CA PRO A 338 6.93 4.64 -15.14
C PRO A 338 7.61 3.27 -14.97
N LEU A 339 8.79 3.07 -15.56
CA LEU A 339 9.57 1.83 -15.42
C LEU A 339 10.05 1.62 -13.99
N LEU A 340 10.62 2.66 -13.36
CA LEU A 340 11.07 2.57 -11.97
C LEU A 340 9.91 2.43 -10.98
N ALA A 341 8.78 3.07 -11.26
CA ALA A 341 7.57 2.89 -10.45
C ALA A 341 7.06 1.44 -10.54
N ALA A 342 7.09 0.83 -11.74
CA ALA A 342 6.75 -0.59 -11.95
C ALA A 342 7.79 -1.57 -11.37
N SER A 343 8.95 -1.07 -10.96
CA SER A 343 10.07 -1.83 -10.37
C SER A 343 10.18 -1.59 -8.85
N THR A 344 9.12 -1.10 -8.21
CA THR A 344 9.14 -0.67 -6.81
C THR A 344 8.55 -1.72 -5.88
N LEU A 345 9.27 -1.99 -4.79
CA LEU A 345 8.83 -2.80 -3.66
C LEU A 345 8.77 -1.97 -2.38
N ARG A 346 7.77 -2.26 -1.55
CA ARG A 346 7.73 -1.77 -0.17
C ARG A 346 7.99 -2.91 0.79
N PHE A 347 9.03 -2.77 1.57
CA PHE A 347 9.31 -3.58 2.76
C PHE A 347 8.75 -2.86 3.98
N SER A 348 8.02 -3.58 4.81
CA SER A 348 7.60 -3.01 6.09
C SER A 348 7.78 -4.02 7.20
N ILE A 349 8.56 -3.63 8.19
CA ILE A 349 8.95 -4.43 9.35
C ILE A 349 8.24 -3.96 10.61
N GLY A 350 8.18 -4.80 11.62
CA GLY A 350 7.42 -4.50 12.82
C GLY A 350 7.93 -5.19 14.07
N ARG A 351 7.07 -5.20 15.09
CA ARG A 351 7.35 -5.69 16.46
C ARG A 351 8.02 -7.06 16.51
N PHE A 352 7.61 -7.97 15.64
CA PHE A 352 8.06 -9.36 15.69
C PHE A 352 9.16 -9.68 14.69
N THR A 353 9.59 -8.69 13.89
CA THR A 353 10.70 -8.87 12.93
C THR A 353 12.03 -9.04 13.68
N THR A 354 12.81 -10.04 13.28
CA THR A 354 14.13 -10.37 13.81
C THR A 354 15.27 -9.96 12.87
N GLU A 355 16.48 -9.85 13.38
CA GLU A 355 17.68 -9.61 12.56
C GLU A 355 17.91 -10.74 11.53
N ALA A 356 17.72 -11.99 11.97
CA ALA A 356 17.89 -13.15 11.09
C ALA A 356 16.91 -13.13 9.90
N GLU A 357 15.66 -12.66 10.11
CA GLU A 357 14.72 -12.46 9.01
C GLU A 357 15.17 -11.35 8.05
N ILE A 358 15.77 -10.27 8.56
CA ILE A 358 16.34 -9.20 7.72
C ILE A 358 17.48 -9.74 6.87
N ASP A 359 18.43 -10.45 7.47
CA ASP A 359 19.58 -11.03 6.76
C ASP A 359 19.13 -11.99 5.68
N ARG A 360 18.20 -12.87 6.02
CA ARG A 360 17.62 -13.82 5.03
C ARG A 360 16.95 -13.13 3.86
N VAL A 361 16.22 -12.05 4.11
CA VAL A 361 15.57 -11.28 3.02
C VAL A 361 16.62 -10.58 2.15
N CYS A 362 17.69 -10.03 2.72
CA CYS A 362 18.79 -9.43 1.95
C CYS A 362 19.47 -10.46 1.03
N GLU A 363 19.74 -11.68 1.52
CA GLU A 363 20.30 -12.77 0.73
C GLU A 363 19.38 -13.16 -0.43
N LEU A 364 18.10 -13.40 -0.13
CA LEU A 364 17.09 -13.76 -1.14
C LEU A 364 16.94 -12.67 -2.20
N PHE A 365 16.90 -11.41 -1.77
CA PHE A 365 16.78 -10.26 -2.65
C PHE A 365 17.97 -10.14 -3.61
N ALA A 366 19.18 -10.23 -3.09
CA ALA A 366 20.39 -10.16 -3.90
C ALA A 366 20.43 -11.28 -4.96
N GLY A 367 20.11 -12.51 -4.57
CA GLY A 367 20.00 -13.66 -5.47
C GLY A 367 18.92 -13.47 -6.54
N ALA A 368 17.74 -13.02 -6.14
CA ALA A 368 16.62 -12.78 -7.06
C ALA A 368 16.92 -11.68 -8.08
N VAL A 369 17.51 -10.55 -7.64
CA VAL A 369 17.91 -9.45 -8.53
C VAL A 369 18.97 -9.91 -9.53
N ALA A 370 19.98 -10.65 -9.07
CA ALA A 370 21.04 -11.19 -9.94
C ALA A 370 20.46 -12.16 -10.99
N SER A 371 19.64 -13.12 -10.57
CA SER A 371 19.02 -14.10 -11.46
C SER A 371 18.10 -13.43 -12.49
N LEU A 372 17.25 -12.48 -12.08
CA LEU A 372 16.34 -11.80 -13.00
C LEU A 372 17.07 -10.91 -14.02
N ARG A 373 18.20 -10.32 -13.64
CA ARG A 373 19.05 -9.57 -14.59
C ARG A 373 19.77 -10.49 -15.55
N ALA A 374 20.37 -11.59 -15.07
CA ALA A 374 21.01 -12.57 -15.92
C ALA A 374 20.02 -13.12 -16.98
N LEU A 375 18.80 -13.44 -16.58
CA LEU A 375 17.74 -13.82 -17.52
C LEU A 375 17.39 -12.74 -18.56
N ALA A 376 17.56 -11.46 -18.22
CA ALA A 376 17.36 -10.38 -19.18
C ALA A 376 18.56 -10.21 -20.16
N ASP A 377 19.75 -10.55 -19.70
CA ASP A 377 21.00 -10.42 -20.47
C ASP A 377 21.31 -11.69 -21.32
N GLU A 378 20.94 -12.88 -20.82
CA GLU A 378 21.24 -14.19 -21.43
C GLU A 378 20.29 -14.62 -22.54
N ALA A 379 19.20 -13.89 -22.80
CA ALA A 379 18.32 -14.25 -23.89
C ALA A 379 19.03 -14.00 -25.22
N PRO A 380 19.39 -15.04 -26.01
CA PRO A 380 20.01 -14.86 -27.28
C PRO A 380 19.05 -14.09 -28.19
N ALA A 381 19.45 -12.87 -28.59
CA ALA A 381 18.88 -12.31 -29.80
C ALA A 381 19.33 -13.23 -30.95
N ILE A 382 18.42 -13.62 -31.84
CA ILE A 382 18.83 -14.24 -33.10
C ILE A 382 19.79 -13.21 -33.76
N ALA A 383 21.04 -13.62 -33.98
CA ALA A 383 22.00 -12.74 -34.62
C ALA A 383 21.40 -12.23 -35.96
N PRO A 384 21.61 -10.94 -36.33
CA PRO A 384 21.17 -10.44 -37.63
C PRO A 384 21.93 -11.17 -38.74
N VAL A 385 21.34 -12.25 -39.24
CA VAL A 385 21.77 -12.97 -40.43
C VAL A 385 20.65 -12.77 -41.44
N SER A 386 20.96 -12.59 -42.70
CA SER A 386 19.98 -12.45 -43.78
C SER A 386 18.91 -13.53 -43.72
N GLY A 387 17.65 -13.14 -43.68
CA GLY A 387 16.51 -14.05 -43.60
C GLY A 387 15.25 -13.41 -43.02
N ARG A 388 14.12 -14.10 -43.22
CA ARG A 388 12.84 -13.66 -42.67
C ARG A 388 12.78 -13.99 -41.19
N ILE A 389 12.69 -12.96 -40.35
CA ILE A 389 12.51 -13.13 -38.90
C ILE A 389 11.09 -12.70 -38.52
N THR A 390 10.37 -13.54 -37.80
CA THR A 390 9.09 -13.18 -37.17
C THR A 390 9.23 -13.11 -35.66
N VAL A 391 8.50 -12.17 -35.06
CA VAL A 391 8.49 -11.95 -33.61
C VAL A 391 7.06 -12.04 -33.12
N GLY A 392 6.83 -12.82 -32.09
CA GLY A 392 5.55 -12.89 -31.39
C GLY A 392 5.75 -12.56 -29.90
N GLU A 393 4.88 -11.72 -29.39
CA GLU A 393 4.86 -11.36 -27.98
C GLU A 393 3.53 -11.72 -27.33
N GLY A 394 3.56 -12.19 -26.10
CA GLY A 394 2.37 -12.52 -25.33
C GLY A 394 2.52 -12.15 -23.87
N GLY A 395 1.42 -11.68 -23.29
CA GLY A 395 1.38 -11.18 -21.93
C GLY A 395 1.87 -9.73 -21.79
N ARG A 396 2.02 -9.31 -20.56
CA ARG A 396 2.53 -7.97 -20.23
C ARG A 396 3.52 -8.10 -19.09
N ARG A 397 4.68 -7.49 -19.19
CA ARG A 397 5.66 -7.44 -18.08
C ARG A 397 5.04 -6.87 -16.81
N LYS A 398 4.15 -5.87 -16.93
CA LYS A 398 3.38 -5.28 -15.82
C LYS A 398 2.45 -6.26 -15.11
N ALA A 399 2.03 -7.34 -15.78
CA ALA A 399 1.19 -8.38 -15.20
C ALA A 399 1.98 -9.53 -14.59
N GLY A 400 3.32 -9.43 -14.56
CA GLY A 400 4.20 -10.47 -14.00
C GLY A 400 4.41 -11.67 -14.91
N ALA A 401 3.95 -11.59 -16.16
CA ALA A 401 4.15 -12.66 -17.14
C ALA A 401 4.23 -12.07 -18.56
N TRP A 402 5.35 -12.33 -19.23
CA TRP A 402 5.57 -11.89 -20.60
C TRP A 402 6.52 -12.86 -21.31
N VAL A 403 6.24 -13.13 -22.56
CA VAL A 403 7.06 -13.97 -23.44
C VAL A 403 7.24 -13.26 -24.76
N ARG A 404 8.45 -13.24 -25.26
CA ARG A 404 8.79 -12.92 -26.64
C ARG A 404 9.42 -14.14 -27.28
N LEU A 405 8.88 -14.57 -28.41
CA LEU A 405 9.42 -15.63 -29.28
C LEU A 405 9.90 -14.99 -30.58
N GLU A 406 11.06 -15.41 -31.04
CA GLU A 406 11.63 -15.02 -32.33
C GLU A 406 11.91 -16.29 -33.13
N ALA A 407 11.57 -16.29 -34.43
CA ALA A 407 11.86 -17.38 -35.31
C ALA A 407 12.42 -16.88 -36.65
N ARG A 408 13.53 -17.48 -37.11
CA ARG A 408 14.07 -17.28 -38.45
C ARG A 408 13.56 -18.41 -39.37
N TRP A 409 13.06 -18.03 -40.53
CA TRP A 409 12.37 -18.88 -41.45
C TRP A 409 13.15 -19.10 -42.73
N GLU A 410 13.16 -20.33 -43.20
CA GLU A 410 13.52 -20.71 -44.57
C GLU A 410 12.32 -21.45 -45.19
N GLY A 411 11.58 -20.76 -46.06
CA GLY A 411 10.27 -21.24 -46.49
C GLY A 411 9.29 -21.34 -45.31
N ASP A 412 8.72 -22.52 -45.11
CA ASP A 412 7.80 -22.81 -43.99
C ASP A 412 8.48 -23.43 -42.77
N ALA A 413 9.80 -23.65 -42.81
CA ALA A 413 10.55 -24.22 -41.71
C ALA A 413 11.17 -23.12 -40.83
N ALA A 414 11.00 -23.23 -39.53
CA ALA A 414 11.71 -22.39 -38.55
C ALA A 414 13.09 -22.98 -38.28
N VAL A 415 14.13 -22.41 -38.90
CA VAL A 415 15.49 -22.95 -38.82
C VAL A 415 16.20 -22.52 -37.52
N GLU A 416 15.78 -21.41 -36.98
CA GLU A 416 16.29 -20.91 -35.68
C GLU A 416 15.15 -20.32 -34.86
N THR A 417 15.17 -20.54 -33.56
CA THR A 417 14.20 -19.97 -32.61
C THR A 417 14.90 -19.49 -31.37
N ALA A 418 14.50 -18.31 -30.88
CA ALA A 418 14.93 -17.79 -29.59
C ALA A 418 13.70 -17.34 -28.81
N PHE A 419 13.81 -17.28 -27.49
CA PHE A 419 12.74 -16.74 -26.65
C PHE A 419 13.32 -15.95 -25.48
N ARG A 420 12.53 -14.97 -25.03
CA ARG A 420 12.74 -14.26 -23.77
C ARG A 420 11.50 -14.40 -22.93
N VAL A 421 11.71 -14.69 -21.66
CA VAL A 421 10.61 -14.90 -20.71
C VAL A 421 10.81 -13.98 -19.51
N PHE A 422 9.68 -13.47 -19.03
CA PHE A 422 9.59 -12.73 -17.81
C PHE A 422 8.38 -13.26 -17.05
N GLY A 423 8.61 -13.94 -15.92
CA GLY A 423 7.53 -14.57 -15.15
C GLY A 423 7.95 -15.85 -14.44
N PRO A 424 6.98 -16.61 -13.91
CA PRO A 424 7.25 -17.81 -13.14
C PRO A 424 7.90 -18.91 -13.98
N PRO A 425 8.65 -19.86 -13.35
CA PRO A 425 9.40 -20.94 -14.05
C PRO A 425 8.56 -21.76 -15.02
N ILE A 426 7.28 -21.96 -14.74
CA ILE A 426 6.35 -22.68 -15.62
C ILE A 426 6.16 -21.97 -16.97
N LEU A 427 6.28 -20.65 -17.01
CA LEU A 427 6.19 -19.87 -18.24
C LEU A 427 7.44 -20.08 -19.12
N GLU A 428 8.61 -20.20 -18.53
CA GLU A 428 9.84 -20.51 -19.26
C GLU A 428 9.76 -21.92 -19.87
N GLN A 429 9.28 -22.90 -19.13
CA GLN A 429 9.07 -24.25 -19.65
C GLN A 429 8.10 -24.24 -20.84
N ALA A 430 7.02 -23.48 -20.76
CA ALA A 430 6.07 -23.33 -21.85
C ALA A 430 6.68 -22.61 -23.06
N ALA A 431 7.45 -21.53 -22.87
CA ALA A 431 8.12 -20.82 -23.94
C ALA A 431 9.17 -21.70 -24.66
N ARG A 432 9.96 -22.45 -23.90
CA ARG A 432 10.92 -23.42 -24.43
C ARG A 432 10.23 -24.51 -25.26
N SER A 433 9.11 -25.03 -24.77
CA SER A 433 8.30 -26.02 -25.52
C SER A 433 7.73 -25.41 -26.81
N GLY A 434 7.27 -24.16 -26.79
CA GLY A 434 6.78 -23.47 -27.98
C GLY A 434 7.85 -23.21 -29.02
N ALA A 435 9.05 -22.81 -28.61
CA ALA A 435 10.22 -22.64 -29.49
C ALA A 435 10.64 -23.97 -30.15
N SER A 436 10.64 -25.07 -29.39
CA SER A 436 10.94 -26.42 -29.92
C SER A 436 9.88 -26.88 -30.91
N ALA A 437 8.59 -26.66 -30.61
CA ALA A 437 7.48 -27.02 -31.49
C ALA A 437 7.51 -26.21 -32.83
N LEU A 438 7.95 -24.95 -32.81
CA LEU A 438 8.17 -24.17 -34.03
C LEU A 438 9.26 -24.74 -34.90
N LYS A 439 10.38 -25.17 -34.30
CA LYS A 439 11.46 -25.82 -35.04
C LYS A 439 11.02 -27.13 -35.66
N GLU A 440 10.24 -27.95 -34.94
CA GLU A 440 9.81 -29.25 -35.37
C GLU A 440 8.72 -29.21 -36.47
N LYS A 441 7.75 -28.30 -36.33
CA LYS A 441 6.53 -28.30 -37.16
C LYS A 441 6.44 -27.10 -38.12
N GLY A 442 7.30 -26.10 -37.95
CA GLY A 442 7.30 -24.88 -38.76
C GLY A 442 5.92 -24.17 -38.77
N ARG A 443 5.51 -23.67 -39.92
CA ARG A 443 4.20 -23.03 -40.13
C ARG A 443 3.01 -23.96 -39.99
N GLY A 444 3.22 -25.27 -40.03
CA GLY A 444 2.18 -26.26 -39.79
C GLY A 444 1.81 -26.48 -38.31
N LEU A 445 2.43 -25.77 -37.40
CA LEU A 445 2.14 -25.89 -35.97
C LEU A 445 0.72 -25.38 -35.64
N CYS A 446 -0.11 -26.28 -35.10
CA CYS A 446 -1.40 -25.91 -34.53
C CYS A 446 -1.23 -25.42 -33.07
N VAL A 447 -1.35 -24.12 -32.81
CA VAL A 447 -1.18 -23.51 -31.49
C VAL A 447 -2.20 -24.05 -30.49
N ALA A 448 -3.43 -24.35 -30.94
CA ALA A 448 -4.47 -24.91 -30.07
C ALA A 448 -4.12 -26.32 -29.57
N ASP A 449 -3.55 -27.17 -30.42
CA ASP A 449 -3.10 -28.49 -30.05
C ASP A 449 -1.90 -28.44 -29.11
N TRP A 450 -0.90 -27.60 -29.41
CA TRP A 450 0.22 -27.35 -28.54
C TRP A 450 -0.25 -26.85 -27.17
N SER A 451 -1.17 -25.87 -27.12
CA SER A 451 -1.70 -25.32 -25.87
C SER A 451 -2.42 -26.41 -25.03
N ARG A 452 -3.16 -27.31 -25.66
CA ARG A 452 -3.78 -28.43 -24.95
C ARG A 452 -2.74 -29.41 -24.42
N GLN A 453 -1.71 -29.69 -25.21
CA GLN A 453 -0.62 -30.60 -24.83
C GLN A 453 0.17 -30.06 -23.67
N ILE A 454 0.60 -28.77 -23.72
CA ILE A 454 1.43 -28.16 -22.67
C ILE A 454 0.67 -28.02 -21.33
N ASN A 455 -0.62 -27.75 -21.37
CA ASN A 455 -1.44 -27.71 -20.15
C ASN A 455 -1.55 -29.11 -19.50
N ARG A 456 -1.57 -30.20 -20.28
CA ARG A 456 -1.57 -31.58 -19.76
C ARG A 456 -0.19 -31.94 -19.21
N THR A 457 0.88 -31.58 -19.92
CA THR A 457 2.27 -31.96 -19.57
C THR A 457 2.74 -31.24 -18.31
N LEU A 458 2.51 -29.93 -18.21
CA LEU A 458 2.93 -29.11 -17.06
C LEU A 458 1.95 -29.20 -15.90
N ASN A 459 0.71 -29.61 -16.13
CA ASN A 459 -0.37 -29.69 -15.12
C ASN A 459 -0.39 -28.50 -14.17
N PRO A 460 -0.49 -27.24 -14.67
CA PRO A 460 -0.35 -26.04 -13.86
C PRO A 460 -1.50 -25.94 -12.85
N PRO A 461 -1.23 -25.44 -11.63
CA PRO A 461 -2.28 -25.12 -10.68
C PRO A 461 -3.24 -24.07 -11.28
N PRO A 462 -4.51 -24.02 -10.84
CA PRO A 462 -5.54 -23.15 -11.45
C PRO A 462 -5.13 -21.69 -11.59
N GLU A 463 -4.43 -21.15 -10.58
CA GLU A 463 -3.92 -19.77 -10.55
C GLU A 463 -2.83 -19.49 -11.58
N SER A 464 -2.09 -20.49 -12.02
CA SER A 464 -1.01 -20.36 -12.99
C SER A 464 -1.45 -20.61 -14.44
N ARG A 465 -2.68 -21.05 -14.69
CA ARG A 465 -3.16 -21.35 -16.05
C ARG A 465 -3.20 -20.14 -16.97
N SER A 466 -3.55 -18.98 -16.41
CA SER A 466 -3.56 -17.73 -17.16
C SER A 466 -2.18 -17.30 -17.64
N VAL A 467 -1.12 -17.67 -16.93
CA VAL A 467 0.27 -17.37 -17.29
C VAL A 467 0.68 -18.10 -18.57
N LEU A 468 0.19 -19.32 -18.81
CA LEU A 468 0.49 -20.08 -20.02
C LEU A 468 -0.12 -19.47 -21.30
N LEU A 469 -1.15 -18.61 -21.17
CA LEU A 469 -1.71 -17.85 -22.28
C LEU A 469 -0.67 -16.92 -22.90
N CYS A 470 0.27 -16.39 -22.11
CA CYS A 470 1.36 -15.55 -22.61
C CYS A 470 2.25 -16.29 -23.61
N ALA A 471 2.63 -17.53 -23.32
CA ALA A 471 3.41 -18.36 -24.23
C ALA A 471 2.62 -18.73 -25.50
N ARG A 472 1.33 -19.01 -25.34
CA ARG A 472 0.43 -19.29 -26.47
C ARG A 472 0.31 -18.06 -27.39
N ASP A 473 0.09 -16.88 -26.83
CA ASP A 473 -0.11 -15.65 -27.61
C ASP A 473 1.19 -15.24 -28.32
N ALA A 474 2.36 -15.40 -27.68
CA ALA A 474 3.65 -15.20 -28.29
C ALA A 474 3.89 -16.18 -29.44
N LEU A 475 3.54 -17.45 -29.27
CA LEU A 475 3.65 -18.49 -30.31
C LEU A 475 2.73 -18.16 -31.50
N GLN A 476 1.50 -17.77 -31.24
CA GLN A 476 0.53 -17.34 -32.27
C GLN A 476 1.04 -16.11 -33.04
N GLY A 477 1.55 -15.11 -32.34
CA GLY A 477 2.10 -13.91 -32.94
C GLY A 477 3.32 -14.20 -33.83
N CYS A 478 4.20 -15.12 -33.39
CA CYS A 478 5.36 -15.55 -34.17
C CYS A 478 4.97 -16.27 -35.48
N LEU A 479 3.88 -17.04 -35.48
CA LEU A 479 3.36 -17.68 -36.68
C LEU A 479 2.64 -16.73 -37.65
N GLN A 480 1.99 -15.68 -37.11
CA GLN A 480 1.18 -14.71 -37.86
C GLN A 480 1.95 -13.43 -38.19
N GLY A 481 3.13 -13.21 -37.61
CA GLY A 481 3.90 -12.00 -37.75
C GLY A 481 4.23 -11.64 -39.18
N GLY A 482 3.99 -10.37 -39.54
CA GLY A 482 4.35 -9.80 -40.82
C GLY A 482 5.87 -9.76 -41.05
N ASP A 483 6.28 -9.64 -42.30
CA ASP A 483 7.67 -9.70 -42.75
C ASP A 483 8.48 -8.49 -42.23
N ASN A 484 9.28 -8.72 -41.19
CA ASN A 484 10.38 -7.80 -40.87
C ASN A 484 11.65 -8.33 -41.54
N TRP A 485 11.97 -7.76 -42.72
CA TRP A 485 13.24 -8.02 -43.38
C TRP A 485 14.33 -7.21 -42.68
N VAL A 486 15.35 -7.89 -42.18
CA VAL A 486 16.63 -7.24 -41.81
C VAL A 486 17.44 -7.24 -43.11
N ALA A 487 17.60 -6.06 -43.73
CA ALA A 487 18.52 -5.84 -44.83
C ALA A 487 19.96 -5.99 -44.32
N GLU A 488 20.88 -6.52 -45.17
CA GLU A 488 22.30 -6.68 -44.90
C GLU A 488 23.00 -5.40 -44.43
#